data_03bd70337f5ac13d5815672eaa63daeb
#
_entry.id   03bd70337f5ac13d5815672eaa63daeb
#
_cell.length_a   1.000
_cell.length_b   1.000
_cell.length_c   1.000
_cell.angle_alpha   90.00
_cell.angle_beta   90.00
_cell.angle_gamma   90.00
#
_symmetry.space_group_name_H-M   'P 1'
#
loop_
_entity.id
_entity.type
_entity.pdbx_description
1 polymer ?
#
loop_
_entity_poly.entity_id
_entity_poly.type
_entity_poly.pdbx_seq_one_letter_code
_entity_poly.pdbx_strand_id
1 'polypeptide(L)'
;MKIMGIDIGTTTVSIVLTDTETGKQLARETVEHNSFLQSSRPEQKILYPGQIYEIVRELLAKMQGEHGLPDGIGFTGQMNVMLYVDASGMAVSPLYTWQDGSGEISLEDGRTCVEILSLLSDLTWRQAGDALTCRDRSFCMRL
;
A
#
# COMPACT_ATOMS: atom_id res chain seq x y z
N MET A 1 -27.79 2.73 9.64
CA MET A 1 -26.94 2.75 8.43
C MET A 1 -25.70 1.89 8.66
N LYS A 2 -25.38 0.98 7.74
CA LYS A 2 -24.24 0.07 7.87
C LYS A 2 -23.03 0.59 7.07
N ILE A 3 -21.93 0.83 7.73
CA ILE A 3 -20.66 1.24 7.08
C ILE A 3 -19.62 0.15 7.25
N MET A 4 -18.92 -0.14 6.17
CA MET A 4 -17.84 -1.11 6.14
C MET A 4 -16.51 -0.37 6.05
N GLY A 5 -15.58 -0.67 6.97
CA GLY A 5 -14.20 -0.23 6.92
C GLY A 5 -13.30 -1.37 6.49
N ILE A 6 -12.37 -1.09 5.58
CA ILE A 6 -11.39 -2.05 5.07
C ILE A 6 -10.01 -1.48 5.31
N ASP A 7 -9.17 -2.23 6.04
CA ASP A 7 -7.77 -1.90 6.27
C ASP A 7 -6.86 -2.91 5.58
N ILE A 8 -6.04 -2.42 4.66
CA ILE A 8 -5.10 -3.22 3.86
C ILE A 8 -3.69 -2.97 4.38
N GLY A 9 -3.31 -3.74 5.40
CA GLY A 9 -1.97 -3.65 6.01
C GLY A 9 -0.88 -4.40 5.24
N THR A 10 0.32 -4.36 5.77
CA THR A 10 1.50 -5.03 5.18
C THR A 10 1.43 -6.56 5.31
N THR A 11 0.78 -7.05 6.36
CA THR A 11 0.70 -8.48 6.71
C THR A 11 -0.72 -8.97 6.95
N THR A 12 -1.68 -8.06 7.07
CA THR A 12 -3.09 -8.40 7.34
C THR A 12 -4.03 -7.57 6.49
N VAL A 13 -5.18 -8.14 6.18
CA VAL A 13 -6.36 -7.42 5.69
C VAL A 13 -7.46 -7.56 6.72
N SER A 14 -8.03 -6.45 7.16
CA SER A 14 -9.13 -6.43 8.12
C SER A 14 -10.36 -5.76 7.53
N ILE A 15 -11.53 -6.32 7.82
CA ILE A 15 -12.82 -5.70 7.51
C ILE A 15 -13.63 -5.58 8.79
N VAL A 16 -14.27 -4.44 8.99
CA VAL A 16 -15.22 -4.20 10.07
C VAL A 16 -16.52 -3.65 9.50
N LEU A 17 -17.64 -4.16 9.98
CA LEU A 17 -18.98 -3.64 9.68
C LEU A 17 -19.57 -3.01 10.93
N THR A 18 -20.01 -1.77 10.83
CA THR A 18 -20.53 -1.00 11.95
C THR A 18 -21.91 -0.40 11.60
N ASP A 19 -22.84 -0.47 12.54
CA ASP A 19 -24.06 0.32 12.49
C ASP A 19 -23.79 1.71 13.06
N THR A 20 -23.88 2.73 12.23
CA THR A 20 -23.57 4.11 12.62
C THR A 20 -24.63 4.77 13.50
N GLU A 21 -25.86 4.25 13.53
CA GLU A 21 -26.92 4.77 14.38
C GLU A 21 -26.73 4.35 15.85
N THR A 22 -26.29 3.12 16.03
CA THR A 22 -26.06 2.56 17.37
C THR A 22 -24.59 2.59 17.80
N GLY A 23 -23.66 2.83 16.86
CA GLY A 23 -22.21 2.72 17.08
C GLY A 23 -21.74 1.28 17.28
N LYS A 24 -22.62 0.30 17.09
CA LYS A 24 -22.30 -1.11 17.36
C LYS A 24 -21.53 -1.73 16.19
N GLN A 25 -20.41 -2.38 16.51
CA GLN A 25 -19.73 -3.26 15.57
C GLN A 25 -20.59 -4.52 15.34
N LEU A 26 -21.02 -4.73 14.10
CA LEU A 26 -21.86 -5.86 13.70
C LEU A 26 -21.03 -7.10 13.35
N ALA A 27 -19.90 -6.89 12.68
CA ALA A 27 -18.98 -7.96 12.30
C ALA A 27 -17.56 -7.45 12.17
N ARG A 28 -16.58 -8.36 12.28
CA ARG A 28 -15.17 -8.10 12.02
C ARG A 28 -14.52 -9.38 11.53
N GLU A 29 -13.71 -9.26 10.49
CA GLU A 29 -12.84 -10.31 9.99
C GLU A 29 -11.43 -9.75 9.81
N THR A 30 -10.43 -10.57 10.09
CA THR A 30 -9.02 -10.24 9.85
C THR A 30 -8.34 -11.49 9.30
N VAL A 31 -7.65 -11.33 8.18
CA VAL A 31 -6.87 -12.39 7.54
C VAL A 31 -5.41 -11.97 7.49
N GLU A 32 -4.54 -12.82 7.99
CA GLU A 32 -3.10 -12.68 7.77
C GLU A 32 -2.77 -13.12 6.33
N HIS A 33 -1.86 -12.41 5.71
CA HIS A 33 -1.35 -12.79 4.40
C HIS A 33 0.18 -12.81 4.36
N ASN A 34 0.71 -13.76 3.62
CA ASN A 34 2.14 -13.84 3.34
C ASN A 34 2.37 -13.54 1.85
N SER A 35 2.04 -12.31 1.46
CA SER A 35 2.15 -11.86 0.07
C SER A 35 3.55 -11.35 -0.29
N PHE A 36 4.54 -11.47 0.61
CA PHE A 36 5.91 -11.10 0.32
C PHE A 36 6.48 -11.96 -0.81
N LEU A 37 7.00 -11.30 -1.82
CA LEU A 37 7.75 -11.95 -2.89
C LEU A 37 9.19 -12.18 -2.45
N GLN A 38 9.72 -13.36 -2.78
CA GLN A 38 11.14 -13.63 -2.60
C GLN A 38 11.92 -12.82 -3.62
N SER A 39 12.94 -12.10 -3.14
CA SER A 39 13.89 -11.38 -3.97
C SER A 39 15.31 -11.88 -3.69
N SER A 40 16.15 -11.90 -4.73
CA SER A 40 17.58 -12.11 -4.58
C SER A 40 18.29 -10.92 -3.90
N ARG A 41 17.61 -9.79 -3.77
CA ARG A 41 18.12 -8.57 -3.14
C ARG A 41 17.50 -8.43 -1.75
N PRO A 42 18.28 -8.52 -0.67
CA PRO A 42 17.75 -8.48 0.70
C PRO A 42 17.11 -7.14 1.07
N GLU A 43 17.47 -6.06 0.35
CA GLU A 43 16.92 -4.72 0.53
C GLU A 43 15.48 -4.61 -0.01
N GLN A 44 15.10 -5.48 -0.96
CA GLN A 44 13.76 -5.43 -1.54
C GLN A 44 12.73 -6.02 -0.59
N LYS A 45 11.71 -5.21 -0.30
CA LYS A 45 10.53 -5.57 0.49
C LYS A 45 9.28 -5.34 -0.33
N ILE A 46 8.97 -6.32 -1.18
CA ILE A 46 7.92 -6.26 -2.19
C ILE A 46 6.84 -7.30 -1.93
N LEU A 47 5.59 -6.93 -2.25
CA LEU A 47 4.42 -7.80 -2.11
C LEU A 47 3.81 -8.12 -3.48
N TYR A 48 3.10 -9.23 -3.55
CA TYR A 48 2.29 -9.58 -4.71
C TYR A 48 0.90 -8.96 -4.61
N PRO A 49 0.58 -7.91 -5.38
CA PRO A 49 -0.68 -7.18 -5.26
C PRO A 49 -1.90 -8.03 -5.61
N GLY A 50 -1.75 -9.00 -6.54
CA GLY A 50 -2.83 -9.89 -6.92
C GLY A 50 -3.36 -10.73 -5.77
N GLN A 51 -2.50 -11.24 -4.89
CA GLN A 51 -2.91 -12.01 -3.72
C GLN A 51 -3.68 -11.12 -2.72
N ILE A 52 -3.22 -9.90 -2.49
CA ILE A 52 -3.90 -8.94 -1.61
C ILE A 52 -5.29 -8.61 -2.16
N TYR A 53 -5.38 -8.38 -3.47
CA TYR A 53 -6.66 -8.11 -4.15
C TYR A 53 -7.65 -9.26 -3.97
N GLU A 54 -7.22 -10.53 -4.16
CA GLU A 54 -8.10 -11.69 -4.00
C GLU A 54 -8.58 -11.83 -2.55
N ILE A 55 -7.73 -11.61 -1.56
CA ILE A 55 -8.11 -11.64 -0.14
C ILE A 55 -9.18 -10.58 0.17
N VAL A 56 -8.99 -9.35 -0.32
CA VAL A 56 -9.98 -8.28 -0.15
C VAL A 56 -11.30 -8.67 -0.80
N ARG A 57 -11.26 -9.22 -2.01
CA ARG A 57 -12.44 -9.66 -2.76
C ARG A 57 -13.21 -10.77 -2.03
N GLU A 58 -12.50 -11.76 -1.50
CA GLU A 58 -13.09 -12.87 -0.75
C GLU A 58 -13.72 -12.40 0.56
N LEU A 59 -13.02 -11.55 1.32
CA LEU A 59 -13.56 -10.96 2.55
C LEU A 59 -14.80 -10.11 2.28
N LEU A 60 -14.79 -9.30 1.24
CA LEU A 60 -15.97 -8.53 0.82
C LEU A 60 -17.16 -9.44 0.48
N ALA A 61 -16.92 -10.48 -0.32
CA ALA A 61 -17.97 -11.42 -0.71
C ALA A 61 -18.56 -12.13 0.51
N LYS A 62 -17.71 -12.58 1.45
CA LYS A 62 -18.14 -13.18 2.71
C LYS A 62 -19.02 -12.23 3.52
N MET A 63 -18.52 -11.03 3.78
CA MET A 63 -19.23 -10.03 4.59
C MET A 63 -20.58 -9.64 3.97
N GLN A 64 -20.63 -9.49 2.65
CA GLN A 64 -21.88 -9.22 1.93
C GLN A 64 -22.85 -10.40 1.99
N GLY A 65 -22.37 -11.63 1.87
CA GLY A 65 -23.19 -12.84 1.96
C GLY A 65 -23.83 -13.01 3.34
N GLU A 66 -23.10 -12.71 4.41
CA GLU A 66 -23.55 -12.88 5.79
C GLU A 66 -24.39 -11.71 6.32
N HIS A 67 -24.09 -10.49 5.90
CA HIS A 67 -24.64 -9.26 6.51
C HIS A 67 -25.38 -8.34 5.53
N GLY A 68 -25.41 -8.68 4.25
CA GLY A 68 -25.98 -7.87 3.18
C GLY A 68 -25.04 -6.74 2.74
N LEU A 69 -25.51 -5.93 1.78
CA LEU A 69 -24.73 -4.81 1.26
C LEU A 69 -24.61 -3.70 2.32
N PRO A 70 -23.42 -3.11 2.50
CA PRO A 70 -23.26 -1.91 3.31
C PRO A 70 -23.78 -0.67 2.55
N ASP A 71 -24.17 0.36 3.29
CA ASP A 71 -24.58 1.65 2.75
C ASP A 71 -23.38 2.48 2.26
N GLY A 72 -22.18 2.16 2.75
CA GLY A 72 -20.93 2.81 2.33
C GLY A 72 -19.71 1.99 2.74
N ILE A 73 -18.60 2.23 2.02
CA ILE A 73 -17.31 1.57 2.26
C ILE A 73 -16.23 2.63 2.38
N GLY A 74 -15.40 2.51 3.44
CA GLY A 74 -14.18 3.29 3.61
C GLY A 74 -12.95 2.38 3.52
N PHE A 75 -11.88 2.90 2.92
CA PHE A 75 -10.61 2.20 2.82
C PHE A 75 -9.52 2.92 3.59
N THR A 76 -8.67 2.14 4.24
CA THR A 76 -7.37 2.55 4.75
C THR A 76 -6.33 1.49 4.42
N GLY A 77 -5.06 1.79 4.56
CA GLY A 77 -4.02 0.81 4.31
C GLY A 77 -2.65 1.33 4.68
N GLN A 78 -1.64 0.50 4.39
CA GLN A 78 -0.26 0.87 4.62
C GLN A 78 0.11 2.14 3.84
N MET A 79 0.79 3.08 4.51
CA MET A 79 1.29 4.30 3.89
C MET A 79 2.64 4.06 3.20
N ASN A 80 3.01 4.99 2.33
CA ASN A 80 4.32 5.03 1.69
C ASN A 80 4.61 3.76 0.88
N VAL A 81 3.61 3.31 0.15
CA VAL A 81 3.70 2.17 -0.76
C VAL A 81 3.45 2.62 -2.19
N MET A 82 3.96 1.86 -3.14
CA MET A 82 3.77 2.18 -4.55
C MET A 82 3.69 0.91 -5.41
N LEU A 83 2.83 0.97 -6.43
CA LEU A 83 2.82 0.01 -7.53
C LEU A 83 2.49 0.74 -8.83
N TYR A 84 2.87 0.16 -9.94
CA TYR A 84 2.45 0.62 -11.26
C TYR A 84 1.20 -0.13 -11.71
N VAL A 85 0.28 0.60 -12.32
CA VAL A 85 -0.92 0.03 -12.95
C VAL A 85 -0.95 0.43 -14.42
N ASP A 86 -1.52 -0.42 -15.25
CA ASP A 86 -1.77 -0.11 -16.66
C ASP A 86 -3.04 0.74 -16.83
N ALA A 87 -3.38 1.04 -18.07
CA ALA A 87 -4.57 1.84 -18.41
C ALA A 87 -5.90 1.17 -18.02
N SER A 88 -5.91 -0.13 -17.78
CA SER A 88 -7.07 -0.88 -17.29
C SER A 88 -7.15 -0.94 -15.75
N GLY A 89 -6.15 -0.39 -15.05
CA GLY A 89 -6.04 -0.44 -13.59
C GLY A 89 -5.43 -1.74 -13.07
N MET A 90 -4.87 -2.59 -13.93
CA MET A 90 -4.21 -3.83 -13.52
C MET A 90 -2.78 -3.54 -13.07
N ALA A 91 -2.37 -4.20 -11.98
CA ALA A 91 -1.01 -4.08 -11.47
C ALA A 91 0.00 -4.68 -12.45
N VAL A 92 0.98 -3.87 -12.87
CA VAL A 92 2.07 -4.28 -13.78
C VAL A 92 3.43 -4.29 -13.09
N SER A 93 3.46 -4.08 -11.78
CA SER A 93 4.64 -4.24 -10.93
C SER A 93 4.28 -4.90 -9.60
N PRO A 94 5.27 -5.39 -8.83
CA PRO A 94 5.05 -5.65 -7.41
C PRO A 94 4.58 -4.40 -6.66
N LEU A 95 3.96 -4.59 -5.50
CA LEU A 95 3.74 -3.53 -4.53
C LEU A 95 5.02 -3.36 -3.71
N TYR A 96 5.66 -2.24 -3.84
CA TYR A 96 6.84 -1.89 -3.06
C TYR A 96 6.38 -1.29 -1.74
N THR A 97 6.87 -1.86 -0.64
CA THR A 97 6.44 -1.44 0.70
C THR A 97 7.27 -0.26 1.21
N TRP A 98 6.82 0.34 2.29
CA TRP A 98 7.57 1.37 3.01
C TRP A 98 8.94 0.88 3.57
N GLN A 99 9.12 -0.45 3.66
CA GLN A 99 10.36 -1.09 4.10
C GLN A 99 11.35 -1.33 2.96
N ASP A 100 10.94 -1.08 1.71
CA ASP A 100 11.79 -1.31 0.54
C ASP A 100 12.97 -0.34 0.52
N GLY A 101 14.17 -0.89 0.64
CA GLY A 101 15.43 -0.16 0.68
C GLY A 101 16.15 -0.07 -0.66
N SER A 102 15.50 -0.48 -1.76
CA SER A 102 16.17 -0.53 -3.08
C SER A 102 16.69 0.83 -3.55
N GLY A 103 16.14 1.95 -3.03
CA GLY A 103 16.64 3.29 -3.33
C GLY A 103 18.03 3.60 -2.77
N GLU A 104 18.51 2.81 -1.81
CA GLU A 104 19.85 2.92 -1.20
C GLU A 104 20.89 2.03 -1.87
N ILE A 105 20.51 1.24 -2.86
CA ILE A 105 21.45 0.40 -3.61
C ILE A 105 22.33 1.30 -4.47
N SER A 106 23.66 1.08 -4.37
CA SER A 106 24.62 1.80 -5.21
C SER A 106 24.46 1.46 -6.68
N LEU A 107 24.37 2.49 -7.50
CA LEU A 107 24.41 2.40 -8.96
C LEU A 107 25.83 2.19 -9.47
N GLU A 108 26.00 2.02 -10.79
CA GLU A 108 27.30 1.79 -11.42
C GLU A 108 28.33 2.90 -11.14
N ASP A 109 27.86 4.13 -10.93
CA ASP A 109 28.69 5.29 -10.60
C ASP A 109 28.99 5.45 -9.09
N GLY A 110 28.54 4.48 -8.27
CA GLY A 110 28.74 4.44 -6.82
C GLY A 110 27.76 5.28 -6.01
N ARG A 111 26.86 6.04 -6.67
CA ARG A 111 25.82 6.82 -6.01
C ARG A 111 24.55 5.99 -5.84
N THR A 112 23.71 6.36 -4.88
CA THR A 112 22.37 5.78 -4.70
C THR A 112 21.31 6.65 -5.40
N CYS A 113 20.13 6.05 -5.70
CA CYS A 113 19.00 6.84 -6.20
C CYS A 113 18.59 7.94 -5.22
N VAL A 114 18.67 7.67 -3.90
CA VAL A 114 18.37 8.66 -2.87
C VAL A 114 19.32 9.85 -2.93
N GLU A 115 20.62 9.61 -3.11
CA GLU A 115 21.62 10.67 -3.24
C GLU A 115 21.37 11.52 -4.51
N ILE A 116 21.10 10.87 -5.65
CA ILE A 116 20.82 11.57 -6.90
C ILE A 116 19.57 12.46 -6.77
N LEU A 117 18.52 11.93 -6.18
CA LEU A 117 17.26 12.66 -5.99
C LEU A 117 17.42 13.78 -4.96
N SER A 118 18.22 13.58 -3.92
CA SER A 118 18.56 14.66 -2.97
C SER A 118 19.27 15.82 -3.63
N LEU A 119 20.19 15.54 -4.56
CA LEU A 119 20.85 16.57 -5.36
C LEU A 119 19.89 17.29 -6.30
N LEU A 120 18.94 16.59 -6.90
CA LEU A 120 17.90 17.16 -7.76
C LEU A 120 16.87 17.94 -6.93
N SER A 121 16.56 17.49 -5.72
CA SER A 121 15.59 18.14 -4.84
C SER A 121 16.06 19.54 -4.40
N ASP A 122 17.32 19.73 -4.14
CA ASP A 122 17.85 21.09 -3.83
C ASP A 122 17.57 22.10 -4.95
N LEU A 123 17.35 21.64 -6.17
CA LEU A 123 17.00 22.47 -7.34
C LEU A 123 15.49 22.69 -7.49
N THR A 124 14.65 21.72 -7.09
CA THR A 124 13.21 21.74 -7.37
C THR A 124 12.34 22.03 -6.14
N TRP A 125 12.77 21.64 -4.93
CA TRP A 125 11.97 21.78 -3.71
C TRP A 125 11.87 23.21 -3.19
N ARG A 126 12.83 24.07 -3.50
CA ARG A 126 12.74 25.51 -3.21
C ARG A 126 11.58 26.19 -3.96
N GLN A 127 11.03 25.54 -5.00
CA GLN A 127 9.89 26.04 -5.78
C GLN A 127 8.54 25.42 -5.37
N ALA A 128 8.52 24.28 -4.71
CA ALA A 128 7.30 23.52 -4.42
C ALA A 128 6.78 23.63 -2.96
N GLY A 129 7.52 24.31 -2.07
CA GLY A 129 7.13 24.43 -0.66
C GLY A 129 7.12 23.09 0.08
N ASP A 130 7.50 23.11 1.33
CA ASP A 130 7.82 22.06 2.32
C ASP A 130 6.97 20.76 2.38
N ALA A 131 6.29 20.35 1.32
CA ALA A 131 5.24 19.32 1.38
C ALA A 131 5.72 17.87 1.26
N LEU A 132 6.98 17.60 0.94
CA LEU A 132 7.49 16.24 0.78
C LEU A 132 8.90 16.13 1.37
N THR A 133 8.99 15.70 2.62
CA THR A 133 10.28 15.26 3.16
C THR A 133 10.63 13.92 2.51
N CYS A 134 11.79 13.84 1.87
CA CYS A 134 12.34 12.65 1.22
C CYS A 134 12.75 11.57 2.25
N ARG A 135 11.89 11.28 3.23
CA ARG A 135 12.04 10.14 4.13
C ARG A 135 11.44 8.88 3.55
N ASP A 136 10.73 9.01 2.43
CA ASP A 136 10.12 7.88 1.76
C ASP A 136 11.07 7.31 0.71
N ARG A 137 11.90 6.39 1.18
CA ARG A 137 12.91 5.72 0.37
C ARG A 137 12.33 4.93 -0.81
N SER A 138 11.07 4.50 -0.70
CA SER A 138 10.38 3.76 -1.75
C SER A 138 9.94 4.65 -2.91
N PHE A 139 9.64 5.92 -2.67
CA PHE A 139 9.25 6.89 -3.69
C PHE A 139 10.43 7.27 -4.60
N CYS A 140 11.64 7.29 -4.06
CA CYS A 140 12.86 7.70 -4.78
C CYS A 140 13.28 6.76 -5.92
N MET A 141 12.74 5.53 -6.00
CA MET A 141 13.18 4.52 -6.97
C MET A 141 12.53 4.57 -8.35
N ARG A 142 11.63 5.53 -8.61
CA ARG A 142 10.67 5.31 -9.71
C ARG A 142 10.45 6.49 -10.64
N LEU A 143 11.34 7.39 -10.64
CA LEU A 143 11.51 8.37 -11.68
C LEU A 143 12.60 7.92 -12.65
#